data_8f0faa687beec1e51fcdbed3716665ae
#
_entry.id   8f0faa687beec1e51fcdbed3716665ae
#
_cell.length_a   1.000
_cell.length_b   1.000
_cell.length_c   1.000
_cell.angle_alpha   90.00
_cell.angle_beta   90.00
_cell.angle_gamma   90.00
#
_symmetry.space_group_name_H-M   'P 1'
#
loop_
_entity.id
_entity.type
_entity.pdbx_description
1 polymer ?
#
loop_
_entity_poly.entity_id
_entity_poly.type
_entity_poly.pdbx_seq_one_letter_code
_entity_poly.pdbx_strand_id
1 'polypeptide(L)'
;MKNSDFTQRWSSAIQNNYGVPRIALVKGKGIVVADADGKSYLDFLGGISTNLLGHAHPVIVKAVTKQISMLSHVSNFYAHPNVVELAEKLIAMTGAQSGRVFFCQSGAEANEAAFKLSRKTGKIRVVAALGAFHGRTMGALSLTGQPSKREAFLPLIKGVKHVPYGDIVAMRRAVTKKTAMVIIEPIMGEAGVIVPPSGYLQELRRLCDEKGALLVFDAVQTGMGRTGDWFGYEYSGITPDVITLAKGLGGGLPLGAMIALGKAADLFHPGDHGSTFGGNPVTTAAGLAAIKFIESKDLLATVKVKGEFLMQELALIPGVKEVRGAGLLLGIELVSRDADLVARALEENGVLVNAATASTIRIAPALIVTDAQIKKFISIFRKVLIDVN
;
A
#
# COMPACT_ATOMS: atom_id res chain seq x y z
N MET A 1 0.90 -30.76 -12.06
CA MET A 1 -0.06 -30.52 -10.94
C MET A 1 -1.06 -29.47 -11.40
N LYS A 2 -2.33 -29.71 -11.12
CA LYS A 2 -3.45 -28.82 -11.46
C LYS A 2 -3.81 -27.88 -10.30
N ASN A 3 -4.66 -26.91 -10.56
CA ASN A 3 -5.19 -26.02 -9.52
C ASN A 3 -5.79 -26.81 -8.34
N SER A 4 -6.57 -27.87 -8.62
CA SER A 4 -7.18 -28.74 -7.60
C SER A 4 -6.14 -29.39 -6.66
N ASP A 5 -4.99 -29.81 -7.19
CA ASP A 5 -3.94 -30.45 -6.38
C ASP A 5 -3.34 -29.44 -5.40
N PHE A 6 -3.12 -28.20 -5.84
CA PHE A 6 -2.60 -27.13 -4.99
C PHE A 6 -3.61 -26.67 -3.94
N THR A 7 -4.90 -26.52 -4.29
CA THR A 7 -5.94 -26.13 -3.34
C THR A 7 -6.16 -27.18 -2.25
N GLN A 8 -6.10 -28.47 -2.59
CA GLN A 8 -6.16 -29.55 -1.61
C GLN A 8 -4.96 -29.51 -0.65
N ARG A 9 -3.75 -29.36 -1.17
CA ARG A 9 -2.52 -29.26 -0.36
C ARG A 9 -2.50 -28.00 0.50
N TRP A 10 -3.01 -26.88 -0.02
CA TRP A 10 -3.16 -25.64 0.75
C TRP A 10 -4.06 -25.86 1.98
N SER A 11 -5.22 -26.49 1.80
CA SER A 11 -6.18 -26.72 2.89
C SER A 11 -5.60 -27.60 4.01
N SER A 12 -4.64 -28.46 3.71
CA SER A 12 -4.01 -29.35 4.70
C SER A 12 -2.74 -28.79 5.36
N ALA A 13 -2.06 -27.81 4.74
CA ALA A 13 -0.73 -27.38 5.20
C ALA A 13 -0.68 -25.90 5.63
N ILE A 14 -1.58 -25.05 5.15
CA ILE A 14 -1.56 -23.61 5.41
C ILE A 14 -2.67 -23.23 6.40
N GLN A 15 -2.34 -22.33 7.34
CA GLN A 15 -3.34 -21.81 8.29
C GLN A 15 -4.52 -21.19 7.55
N ASN A 16 -5.75 -21.56 7.99
CA ASN A 16 -7.00 -21.16 7.34
C ASN A 16 -7.43 -19.71 7.68
N ASN A 17 -6.50 -18.77 7.64
CA ASN A 17 -6.76 -17.35 7.90
C ASN A 17 -7.13 -16.56 6.62
N TYR A 18 -6.88 -17.11 5.44
CA TYR A 18 -7.27 -16.53 4.13
C TYR A 18 -8.35 -17.34 3.41
N GLY A 19 -8.72 -18.52 3.93
CA GLY A 19 -9.49 -19.53 3.20
C GLY A 19 -8.65 -20.25 2.15
N VAL A 20 -9.29 -21.12 1.37
CA VAL A 20 -8.62 -21.90 0.32
C VAL A 20 -8.67 -21.14 -1.00
N PRO A 21 -7.53 -20.84 -1.64
CA PRO A 21 -7.51 -20.17 -2.94
C PRO A 21 -8.15 -21.06 -4.03
N ARG A 22 -8.84 -20.44 -4.98
CA ARG A 22 -9.48 -21.16 -6.10
C ARG A 22 -8.48 -21.54 -7.20
N ILE A 23 -7.45 -20.74 -7.40
CA ILE A 23 -6.42 -20.88 -8.44
C ILE A 23 -5.03 -20.85 -7.82
N ALA A 24 -4.08 -21.53 -8.45
CA ALA A 24 -2.67 -21.55 -8.08
C ALA A 24 -1.85 -20.86 -9.17
N LEU A 25 -1.44 -19.62 -8.94
CA LEU A 25 -0.62 -18.88 -9.88
C LEU A 25 0.82 -19.38 -9.81
N VAL A 26 1.38 -19.79 -10.96
CA VAL A 26 2.71 -20.44 -11.04
C VAL A 26 3.70 -19.68 -11.92
N LYS A 27 3.24 -18.74 -12.74
CA LYS A 27 4.11 -17.98 -13.66
C LYS A 27 3.55 -16.58 -13.86
N GLY A 28 4.43 -15.59 -14.06
CA GLY A 28 4.04 -14.23 -14.40
C GLY A 28 5.08 -13.50 -15.24
N LYS A 29 4.63 -12.61 -16.12
CA LYS A 29 5.47 -11.68 -16.87
C LYS A 29 4.71 -10.37 -17.12
N GLY A 30 5.26 -9.24 -16.67
CA GLY A 30 4.55 -7.96 -16.72
C GLY A 30 3.25 -8.06 -15.89
N ILE A 31 2.11 -7.71 -16.48
CA ILE A 31 0.80 -7.83 -15.81
C ILE A 31 0.06 -9.14 -16.14
N VAL A 32 0.71 -10.07 -16.85
CA VAL A 32 0.08 -11.35 -17.19
C VAL A 32 0.59 -12.43 -16.25
N VAL A 33 -0.32 -13.15 -15.62
CA VAL A 33 -0.01 -14.33 -14.79
C VAL A 33 -0.70 -15.55 -15.36
N ALA A 34 -0.17 -16.73 -15.07
CA ALA A 34 -0.78 -18.00 -15.45
C ALA A 34 -0.91 -18.92 -14.24
N ASP A 35 -2.01 -19.66 -14.21
CA ASP A 35 -2.25 -20.66 -13.19
C ASP A 35 -1.69 -22.05 -13.57
N ALA A 36 -1.85 -23.01 -12.65
CA ALA A 36 -1.35 -24.36 -12.81
C ALA A 36 -2.08 -25.17 -13.91
N ASP A 37 -3.27 -24.74 -14.34
CA ASP A 37 -4.01 -25.34 -15.44
C ASP A 37 -3.66 -24.69 -16.80
N GLY A 38 -2.76 -23.68 -16.79
CA GLY A 38 -2.30 -22.99 -17.99
C GLY A 38 -3.15 -21.81 -18.43
N LYS A 39 -4.21 -21.46 -17.69
CA LYS A 39 -5.03 -20.28 -17.98
C LYS A 39 -4.28 -19.01 -17.61
N SER A 40 -4.37 -18.03 -18.51
CA SER A 40 -3.72 -16.71 -18.32
C SER A 40 -4.70 -15.65 -17.87
N TYR A 41 -4.21 -14.73 -17.03
CA TYR A 41 -4.99 -13.64 -16.46
C TYR A 41 -4.26 -12.31 -16.60
N LEU A 42 -5.01 -11.22 -16.77
CA LEU A 42 -4.53 -9.86 -16.53
C LEU A 42 -4.59 -9.58 -15.02
N ASP A 43 -3.45 -9.32 -14.41
CA ASP A 43 -3.36 -9.00 -12.98
C ASP A 43 -3.59 -7.50 -12.76
N PHE A 44 -4.85 -7.14 -12.49
CA PHE A 44 -5.25 -5.79 -12.11
C PHE A 44 -5.29 -5.57 -10.59
N LEU A 45 -4.82 -6.54 -9.81
CA LEU A 45 -4.61 -6.42 -8.36
C LEU A 45 -3.14 -6.12 -7.99
N GLY A 46 -2.19 -6.62 -8.82
CA GLY A 46 -0.76 -6.37 -8.65
C GLY A 46 -0.19 -6.88 -7.33
N GLY A 47 -0.68 -8.03 -6.80
CA GLY A 47 -0.29 -8.52 -5.48
C GLY A 47 -0.67 -7.56 -4.35
N ILE A 48 -1.85 -6.94 -4.44
CA ILE A 48 -2.34 -5.87 -3.55
C ILE A 48 -1.44 -4.63 -3.63
N SER A 49 -1.31 -4.07 -4.83
CA SER A 49 -0.50 -2.87 -5.15
C SER A 49 1.01 -3.04 -4.95
N THR A 50 1.52 -4.28 -4.91
CA THR A 50 2.93 -4.56 -4.59
C THR A 50 3.81 -4.62 -5.84
N ASN A 51 3.35 -5.28 -6.91
CA ASN A 51 4.13 -5.52 -8.12
C ASN A 51 4.11 -4.28 -9.05
N LEU A 52 4.79 -3.19 -8.66
CA LEU A 52 4.74 -1.93 -9.41
C LEU A 52 5.21 -2.07 -10.87
N LEU A 53 6.25 -2.86 -11.10
CA LEU A 53 6.79 -3.11 -12.43
C LEU A 53 6.27 -4.43 -13.03
N GLY A 54 5.26 -5.04 -12.41
CA GLY A 54 4.74 -6.35 -12.82
C GLY A 54 5.67 -7.51 -12.46
N HIS A 55 5.25 -8.70 -12.85
CA HIS A 55 5.94 -9.94 -12.54
C HIS A 55 7.21 -10.12 -13.38
N ALA A 56 8.26 -10.68 -12.78
CA ALA A 56 9.54 -11.02 -13.42
C ALA A 56 10.15 -9.87 -14.25
N HIS A 57 10.04 -8.63 -13.76
CA HIS A 57 10.57 -7.47 -14.48
C HIS A 57 12.11 -7.56 -14.57
N PRO A 58 12.72 -7.44 -15.78
CA PRO A 58 14.15 -7.68 -16.00
C PRO A 58 15.06 -6.83 -15.10
N VAL A 59 14.68 -5.57 -14.82
CA VAL A 59 15.45 -4.65 -13.96
C VAL A 59 15.52 -5.18 -12.54
N ILE A 60 14.40 -5.67 -11.99
CA ILE A 60 14.35 -6.25 -10.64
C ILE A 60 15.14 -7.55 -10.60
N VAL A 61 14.86 -8.47 -11.54
CA VAL A 61 15.56 -9.75 -11.63
C VAL A 61 17.07 -9.54 -11.67
N LYS A 62 17.57 -8.64 -12.54
CA LYS A 62 19.00 -8.32 -12.66
C LYS A 62 19.58 -7.78 -11.35
N ALA A 63 18.91 -6.84 -10.69
CA ALA A 63 19.40 -6.24 -9.44
C ALA A 63 19.48 -7.29 -8.32
N VAL A 64 18.43 -8.09 -8.16
CA VAL A 64 18.35 -9.16 -7.16
C VAL A 64 19.42 -10.22 -7.39
N THR A 65 19.54 -10.74 -8.64
CA THR A 65 20.53 -11.76 -8.98
C THR A 65 21.95 -11.26 -8.75
N LYS A 66 22.26 -10.03 -9.18
CA LYS A 66 23.57 -9.42 -8.92
C LYS A 66 23.85 -9.32 -7.42
N GLN A 67 22.93 -8.80 -6.63
CA GLN A 67 23.18 -8.56 -5.21
C GLN A 67 23.29 -9.87 -4.42
N ILE A 68 22.39 -10.84 -4.66
CA ILE A 68 22.41 -12.10 -3.90
C ILE A 68 23.64 -12.97 -4.20
N SER A 69 24.21 -12.84 -5.42
CA SER A 69 25.47 -13.51 -5.78
C SER A 69 26.71 -12.89 -5.13
N MET A 70 26.59 -11.68 -4.56
CA MET A 70 27.70 -10.99 -3.89
C MET A 70 27.57 -11.10 -2.36
N LEU A 71 26.39 -10.74 -1.84
CA LEU A 71 26.14 -10.66 -0.39
C LEU A 71 24.64 -10.66 -0.13
N SER A 72 24.13 -11.65 0.60
CA SER A 72 22.69 -11.84 0.83
C SER A 72 22.16 -11.04 2.02
N HIS A 73 22.87 -11.07 3.17
CA HIS A 73 22.43 -10.42 4.42
C HIS A 73 23.62 -10.09 5.33
N VAL A 74 23.56 -8.94 6.00
CA VAL A 74 24.64 -8.50 6.92
C VAL A 74 24.13 -7.95 8.26
N SER A 75 22.83 -7.78 8.47
CA SER A 75 22.23 -7.03 9.59
C SER A 75 22.64 -5.55 9.67
N ASN A 76 22.00 -4.81 10.59
CA ASN A 76 22.31 -3.38 10.81
C ASN A 76 23.52 -3.15 11.74
N PHE A 77 24.29 -4.19 12.07
CA PHE A 77 25.59 -4.03 12.71
C PHE A 77 26.67 -3.57 11.73
N TYR A 78 26.43 -3.69 10.44
CA TYR A 78 27.35 -3.29 9.38
C TYR A 78 26.64 -2.42 8.36
N ALA A 79 27.33 -1.39 7.87
CA ALA A 79 26.80 -0.57 6.79
C ALA A 79 26.81 -1.34 5.46
N HIS A 80 25.82 -1.08 4.60
CA HIS A 80 25.77 -1.58 3.24
C HIS A 80 25.40 -0.45 2.27
N PRO A 81 26.09 -0.30 1.10
CA PRO A 81 25.86 0.79 0.17
C PRO A 81 24.39 0.94 -0.26
N ASN A 82 23.72 -0.16 -0.63
CA ASN A 82 22.32 -0.09 -1.08
C ASN A 82 21.37 0.45 0.00
N VAL A 83 21.65 0.16 1.29
CA VAL A 83 20.82 0.63 2.41
C VAL A 83 20.96 2.14 2.55
N VAL A 84 22.21 2.64 2.51
CA VAL A 84 22.51 4.08 2.61
C VAL A 84 21.91 4.81 1.41
N GLU A 85 22.20 4.36 0.18
CA GLU A 85 21.70 4.98 -1.06
C GLU A 85 20.16 5.02 -1.10
N LEU A 86 19.49 3.93 -0.67
CA LEU A 86 18.02 3.91 -0.64
C LEU A 86 17.47 4.87 0.41
N ALA A 87 18.08 4.94 1.60
CA ALA A 87 17.66 5.86 2.64
C ALA A 87 17.78 7.32 2.18
N GLU A 88 18.94 7.70 1.63
CA GLU A 88 19.19 9.04 1.09
C GLU A 88 18.19 9.37 -0.05
N LYS A 89 17.94 8.41 -0.94
CA LYS A 89 16.99 8.57 -2.03
C LYS A 89 15.56 8.80 -1.53
N LEU A 90 15.11 8.02 -0.56
CA LEU A 90 13.77 8.17 0.04
C LEU A 90 13.62 9.53 0.74
N ILE A 91 14.62 9.98 1.48
CA ILE A 91 14.60 11.31 2.11
C ILE A 91 14.54 12.42 1.04
N ALA A 92 15.38 12.34 0.02
CA ALA A 92 15.38 13.33 -1.06
C ALA A 92 14.03 13.43 -1.78
N MET A 93 13.37 12.29 -2.01
CA MET A 93 12.04 12.24 -2.65
C MET A 93 10.95 12.94 -1.84
N THR A 94 11.10 13.08 -0.51
CA THR A 94 10.14 13.82 0.33
C THR A 94 10.23 15.34 0.18
N GLY A 95 11.32 15.85 -0.40
CA GLY A 95 11.63 17.28 -0.44
C GLY A 95 12.03 17.89 0.93
N ALA A 96 12.11 17.09 1.99
CA ALA A 96 12.50 17.58 3.31
C ALA A 96 14.02 17.83 3.40
N GLN A 97 14.42 18.81 4.20
CA GLN A 97 15.83 19.16 4.42
C GLN A 97 16.59 18.10 5.22
N SER A 98 15.90 17.36 6.09
CA SER A 98 16.49 16.32 6.93
C SER A 98 15.50 15.20 7.23
N GLY A 99 16.02 13.99 7.40
CA GLY A 99 15.22 12.82 7.75
C GLY A 99 16.10 11.63 8.11
N ARG A 100 15.48 10.59 8.64
CA ARG A 100 16.10 9.29 8.93
C ARG A 100 15.14 8.18 8.54
N VAL A 101 15.68 7.09 8.02
CA VAL A 101 14.91 5.94 7.58
C VAL A 101 15.20 4.74 8.48
N PHE A 102 14.15 4.11 8.95
CA PHE A 102 14.19 2.77 9.54
C PHE A 102 13.61 1.79 8.53
N PHE A 103 14.38 0.77 8.14
CA PHE A 103 13.92 -0.29 7.24
C PHE A 103 13.38 -1.50 8.00
N CYS A 104 12.36 -2.14 7.43
CA CYS A 104 11.72 -3.36 7.90
C CYS A 104 11.24 -4.20 6.71
N GLN A 105 10.33 -5.18 6.91
CA GLN A 105 9.92 -6.11 5.85
C GLN A 105 8.47 -5.90 5.40
N SER A 106 7.68 -5.12 6.13
CA SER A 106 6.24 -4.96 5.89
C SER A 106 5.73 -3.59 6.30
N GLY A 107 4.53 -3.23 5.79
CA GLY A 107 3.82 -2.03 6.23
C GLY A 107 3.39 -2.11 7.70
N ALA A 108 3.06 -3.31 8.19
CA ALA A 108 2.73 -3.49 9.61
C ALA A 108 3.91 -3.15 10.51
N GLU A 109 5.13 -3.60 10.18
CA GLU A 109 6.35 -3.27 10.92
C GLU A 109 6.71 -1.77 10.80
N ALA A 110 6.50 -1.16 9.63
CA ALA A 110 6.72 0.27 9.45
C ALA A 110 5.76 1.10 10.35
N ASN A 111 4.50 0.69 10.45
CA ASN A 111 3.50 1.31 11.32
C ASN A 111 3.77 1.03 12.81
N GLU A 112 4.29 -0.16 13.18
CA GLU A 112 4.79 -0.45 14.53
C GLU A 112 5.93 0.50 14.91
N ALA A 113 6.87 0.73 13.99
CA ALA A 113 7.98 1.65 14.20
C ALA A 113 7.46 3.09 14.42
N ALA A 114 6.53 3.56 13.58
CA ALA A 114 5.89 4.87 13.75
C ALA A 114 5.12 4.96 15.08
N PHE A 115 4.43 3.91 15.49
CA PHE A 115 3.72 3.86 16.75
C PHE A 115 4.70 3.93 17.94
N LYS A 116 5.79 3.15 17.92
CA LYS A 116 6.86 3.23 18.94
C LYS A 116 7.52 4.59 18.95
N LEU A 117 7.85 5.15 17.77
CA LEU A 117 8.43 6.49 17.64
C LEU A 117 7.54 7.54 18.33
N SER A 118 6.23 7.46 18.15
CA SER A 118 5.29 8.39 18.76
C SER A 118 5.36 8.41 20.30
N ARG A 119 5.72 7.29 20.94
CA ARG A 119 5.90 7.20 22.40
C ARG A 119 7.08 8.02 22.92
N LYS A 120 8.09 8.24 22.07
CA LYS A 120 9.26 9.06 22.39
C LYS A 120 8.91 10.56 22.56
N THR A 121 7.73 10.99 22.12
CA THR A 121 7.19 12.34 22.40
C THR A 121 6.79 12.54 23.87
N GLY A 122 6.80 11.49 24.69
CA GLY A 122 6.30 11.53 26.08
C GLY A 122 4.75 11.49 26.18
N LYS A 123 4.04 11.41 25.04
CA LYS A 123 2.58 11.36 24.97
C LYS A 123 2.13 9.93 24.63
N ILE A 124 0.86 9.60 24.94
CA ILE A 124 0.36 8.22 24.81
C ILE A 124 -0.87 8.06 23.91
N ARG A 125 -1.64 9.13 23.66
CA ARG A 125 -2.85 9.05 22.85
C ARG A 125 -2.50 9.03 21.36
N VAL A 126 -3.22 8.21 20.62
CA VAL A 126 -3.10 8.12 19.16
C VAL A 126 -4.50 8.28 18.57
N VAL A 127 -4.60 8.97 17.45
CA VAL A 127 -5.84 9.09 16.69
C VAL A 127 -5.61 8.47 15.30
N ALA A 128 -6.54 7.60 14.89
CA ALA A 128 -6.58 6.95 13.58
C ALA A 128 -7.99 7.08 12.97
N ALA A 129 -8.15 6.72 11.71
CA ALA A 129 -9.45 6.78 11.05
C ALA A 129 -10.24 5.47 11.16
N LEU A 130 -11.57 5.56 11.28
CA LEU A 130 -12.47 4.44 11.04
C LEU A 130 -12.33 3.98 9.59
N GLY A 131 -12.34 2.67 9.38
CA GLY A 131 -12.13 2.05 8.07
C GLY A 131 -10.65 1.91 7.67
N ALA A 132 -9.70 2.60 8.31
CA ALA A 132 -8.28 2.51 7.99
C ALA A 132 -7.72 1.10 8.20
N PHE A 133 -6.68 0.77 7.41
CA PHE A 133 -5.94 -0.48 7.54
C PHE A 133 -4.43 -0.20 7.68
N HIS A 134 -3.88 -0.45 8.86
CA HIS A 134 -2.48 -0.18 9.16
C HIS A 134 -1.64 -1.44 9.42
N GLY A 135 -2.25 -2.62 9.39
CA GLY A 135 -1.56 -3.92 9.55
C GLY A 135 -2.25 -4.88 10.50
N ARG A 136 -1.61 -6.04 10.70
CA ARG A 136 -2.15 -7.19 11.47
C ARG A 136 -1.35 -7.54 12.73
N THR A 137 -0.18 -6.93 12.95
CA THR A 137 0.56 -7.05 14.23
C THR A 137 -0.21 -6.31 15.33
N MET A 138 -0.01 -6.63 16.59
CA MET A 138 -0.86 -6.12 17.68
C MET A 138 -0.89 -4.58 17.76
N GLY A 139 0.24 -3.90 17.56
CA GLY A 139 0.29 -2.44 17.51
C GLY A 139 -0.37 -1.88 16.25
N ALA A 140 -0.01 -2.37 15.06
CA ALA A 140 -0.62 -1.94 13.81
C ALA A 140 -2.12 -2.28 13.74
N LEU A 141 -2.55 -3.41 14.34
CA LEU A 141 -3.94 -3.78 14.47
C LEU A 141 -4.70 -2.83 15.41
N SER A 142 -4.04 -2.33 16.45
CA SER A 142 -4.60 -1.30 17.32
C SER A 142 -4.89 0.01 16.58
N LEU A 143 -4.08 0.35 15.57
CA LEU A 143 -4.26 1.51 14.69
C LEU A 143 -5.33 1.28 13.62
N THR A 144 -5.53 0.02 13.19
CA THR A 144 -6.50 -0.35 12.15
C THR A 144 -7.93 -0.05 12.63
N GLY A 145 -8.70 0.69 11.82
CA GLY A 145 -10.04 1.19 12.15
C GLY A 145 -11.18 0.28 11.69
N GLN A 146 -10.93 -1.00 11.41
CA GLN A 146 -11.92 -1.98 10.93
C GLN A 146 -12.32 -2.95 12.05
N PRO A 147 -13.53 -2.83 12.64
CA PRO A 147 -13.95 -3.66 13.79
C PRO A 147 -13.84 -5.16 13.53
N SER A 148 -14.29 -5.65 12.38
CA SER A 148 -14.27 -7.07 12.01
C SER A 148 -12.86 -7.71 12.01
N LYS A 149 -11.80 -6.90 11.90
CA LYS A 149 -10.41 -7.37 11.96
C LYS A 149 -9.82 -7.35 13.37
N ARG A 150 -10.46 -6.64 14.31
CA ARG A 150 -9.94 -6.32 15.65
C ARG A 150 -10.62 -7.09 16.78
N GLU A 151 -11.92 -7.33 16.66
CA GLU A 151 -12.78 -7.84 17.75
C GLU A 151 -12.29 -9.17 18.34
N ALA A 152 -11.83 -10.08 17.48
CA ALA A 152 -11.30 -11.38 17.91
C ALA A 152 -9.97 -11.30 18.71
N PHE A 153 -9.32 -10.12 18.73
CA PHE A 153 -7.99 -9.94 19.34
C PHE A 153 -7.99 -8.94 20.50
N LEU A 154 -9.16 -8.63 21.02
CA LEU A 154 -9.27 -7.75 22.19
C LEU A 154 -8.77 -8.46 23.47
N PRO A 155 -8.10 -7.74 24.40
CA PRO A 155 -7.85 -6.30 24.38
C PRO A 155 -6.63 -5.91 23.54
N LEU A 156 -6.77 -4.84 22.75
CA LEU A 156 -5.66 -4.24 22.00
C LEU A 156 -4.95 -3.15 22.81
N ILE A 157 -3.91 -2.54 22.26
CA ILE A 157 -3.13 -1.48 22.93
C ILE A 157 -4.04 -0.28 23.21
N LYS A 158 -4.08 0.12 24.49
CA LYS A 158 -4.91 1.24 24.97
C LYS A 158 -4.39 2.60 24.45
N GLY A 159 -5.30 3.57 24.37
CA GLY A 159 -4.97 4.96 24.03
C GLY A 159 -5.11 5.28 22.54
N VAL A 160 -5.56 4.35 21.70
CA VAL A 160 -5.92 4.59 20.31
C VAL A 160 -7.41 4.93 20.19
N LYS A 161 -7.72 6.07 19.57
CA LYS A 161 -9.08 6.53 19.27
C LYS A 161 -9.29 6.57 17.77
N HIS A 162 -10.38 5.97 17.27
CA HIS A 162 -10.78 6.02 15.89
C HIS A 162 -11.87 7.05 15.69
N VAL A 163 -11.77 7.83 14.60
CA VAL A 163 -12.74 8.86 14.20
C VAL A 163 -13.11 8.70 12.72
N PRO A 164 -14.26 9.19 12.26
CA PRO A 164 -14.62 9.11 10.85
C PRO A 164 -13.53 9.75 9.96
N TYR A 165 -13.18 9.06 8.88
CA TYR A 165 -12.23 9.58 7.90
C TYR A 165 -12.83 10.76 7.14
N GLY A 166 -12.06 11.83 6.94
CA GLY A 166 -12.53 13.05 6.29
C GLY A 166 -13.29 14.00 7.21
N ASP A 167 -13.64 13.60 8.44
CA ASP A 167 -14.34 14.47 9.40
C ASP A 167 -13.33 15.25 10.25
N ILE A 168 -13.03 16.48 9.83
CA ILE A 168 -12.09 17.36 10.56
C ILE A 168 -12.67 17.83 11.90
N VAL A 169 -13.99 17.91 12.05
CA VAL A 169 -14.62 18.30 13.32
C VAL A 169 -14.41 17.21 14.37
N ALA A 170 -14.62 15.94 13.98
CA ALA A 170 -14.31 14.79 14.85
C ALA A 170 -12.82 14.72 15.19
N MET A 171 -11.94 15.01 14.21
CA MET A 171 -10.49 15.07 14.45
C MET A 171 -10.14 16.16 15.48
N ARG A 172 -10.66 17.39 15.35
CA ARG A 172 -10.43 18.49 16.29
C ARG A 172 -10.85 18.15 17.73
N ARG A 173 -11.93 17.36 17.90
CA ARG A 173 -12.39 16.87 19.22
C ARG A 173 -11.51 15.75 19.77
N ALA A 174 -10.90 14.94 18.91
CA ALA A 174 -10.10 13.79 19.31
C ALA A 174 -8.65 14.15 19.61
N VAL A 175 -8.05 15.03 18.78
CA VAL A 175 -6.63 15.43 18.87
C VAL A 175 -6.48 16.50 19.95
N THR A 176 -5.65 16.21 20.95
CA THR A 176 -5.40 17.07 22.11
C THR A 176 -3.90 17.24 22.34
N LYS A 177 -3.50 18.10 23.28
CA LYS A 177 -2.10 18.23 23.72
C LYS A 177 -1.49 16.91 24.27
N LYS A 178 -2.33 15.90 24.60
CA LYS A 178 -1.90 14.56 25.03
C LYS A 178 -1.76 13.57 23.85
N THR A 179 -2.06 14.00 22.61
CA THR A 179 -1.95 13.17 21.43
C THR A 179 -0.49 13.09 20.96
N ALA A 180 0.03 11.88 20.87
CA ALA A 180 1.38 11.58 20.39
C ALA A 180 1.44 11.65 18.87
N MET A 181 0.47 11.03 18.19
CA MET A 181 0.38 11.05 16.74
C MET A 181 -1.07 10.95 16.22
N VAL A 182 -1.27 11.44 15.02
CA VAL A 182 -2.40 11.14 14.13
C VAL A 182 -1.85 10.33 12.97
N ILE A 183 -2.44 9.15 12.71
CA ILE A 183 -2.06 8.29 11.58
C ILE A 183 -3.19 8.20 10.57
N ILE A 184 -2.90 8.47 9.30
CA ILE A 184 -3.87 8.54 8.20
C ILE A 184 -3.26 7.96 6.93
N GLU A 185 -4.05 7.18 6.17
CA GLU A 185 -3.74 6.89 4.77
C GLU A 185 -4.11 8.13 3.92
N PRO A 186 -3.25 8.62 3.00
CA PRO A 186 -3.60 9.73 2.10
C PRO A 186 -4.85 9.44 1.24
N ILE A 187 -5.00 8.16 0.83
CA ILE A 187 -6.21 7.57 0.25
C ILE A 187 -6.37 6.21 0.93
N MET A 188 -7.50 5.94 1.56
CA MET A 188 -7.72 4.65 2.20
C MET A 188 -7.92 3.55 1.16
N GLY A 189 -7.00 2.57 1.13
CA GLY A 189 -7.04 1.50 0.12
C GLY A 189 -8.04 0.40 0.44
N GLU A 190 -7.98 -0.16 1.66
CA GLU A 190 -8.78 -1.32 2.07
C GLU A 190 -10.26 -1.00 2.35
N ALA A 191 -10.59 0.27 2.54
CA ALA A 191 -11.97 0.72 2.74
C ALA A 191 -12.75 0.95 1.43
N GLY A 192 -12.19 0.57 0.28
CA GLY A 192 -12.79 0.77 -1.03
C GLY A 192 -12.27 2.00 -1.77
N VAL A 193 -11.00 2.33 -1.58
CA VAL A 193 -10.31 3.48 -2.22
C VAL A 193 -11.03 4.80 -1.91
N ILE A 194 -11.02 5.20 -0.64
CA ILE A 194 -11.69 6.43 -0.20
C ILE A 194 -10.71 7.60 -0.26
N VAL A 195 -11.04 8.59 -1.08
CA VAL A 195 -10.31 9.86 -1.20
C VAL A 195 -10.84 10.83 -0.15
N PRO A 196 -9.97 11.54 0.60
CA PRO A 196 -10.44 12.49 1.60
C PRO A 196 -11.01 13.74 0.94
N PRO A 197 -11.90 14.49 1.64
CA PRO A 197 -12.35 15.79 1.19
C PRO A 197 -11.18 16.76 0.94
N SER A 198 -11.36 17.67 -0.02
CA SER A 198 -10.38 18.72 -0.29
C SER A 198 -10.06 19.52 0.97
N GLY A 199 -8.77 19.82 1.19
CA GLY A 199 -8.30 20.56 2.35
C GLY A 199 -8.15 19.74 3.64
N TYR A 200 -8.61 18.49 3.67
CA TYR A 200 -8.57 17.69 4.89
C TYR A 200 -7.16 17.43 5.41
N LEU A 201 -6.21 17.07 4.53
CA LEU A 201 -4.83 16.80 4.95
C LEU A 201 -4.13 18.06 5.44
N GLN A 202 -4.40 19.23 4.82
CA GLN A 202 -3.89 20.53 5.26
C GLN A 202 -4.41 20.90 6.66
N GLU A 203 -5.69 20.67 6.91
CA GLU A 203 -6.30 20.89 8.23
C GLU A 203 -5.71 19.96 9.30
N LEU A 204 -5.43 18.68 8.95
CA LEU A 204 -4.75 17.75 9.85
C LEU A 204 -3.34 18.22 10.19
N ARG A 205 -2.58 18.72 9.20
CA ARG A 205 -1.23 19.27 9.46
C ARG A 205 -1.30 20.41 10.46
N ARG A 206 -2.18 21.42 10.21
CA ARG A 206 -2.38 22.54 11.13
C ARG A 206 -2.78 22.10 12.53
N LEU A 207 -3.70 21.14 12.63
CA LEU A 207 -4.15 20.61 13.91
C LEU A 207 -3.03 19.89 14.67
N CYS A 208 -2.22 19.10 13.96
CA CYS A 208 -1.09 18.41 14.57
C CYS A 208 -0.04 19.40 15.07
N ASP A 209 0.26 20.45 14.31
CA ASP A 209 1.18 21.52 14.71
C ASP A 209 0.68 22.25 15.96
N GLU A 210 -0.59 22.65 15.99
CA GLU A 210 -1.22 23.33 17.13
C GLU A 210 -1.17 22.50 18.42
N LYS A 211 -1.34 21.18 18.32
CA LYS A 211 -1.37 20.27 19.48
C LYS A 211 0.00 19.64 19.78
N GLY A 212 0.99 19.85 18.91
CA GLY A 212 2.31 19.22 18.99
C GLY A 212 2.20 17.69 18.89
N ALA A 213 1.35 17.18 18.03
CA ALA A 213 1.20 15.77 17.68
C ALA A 213 1.98 15.48 16.38
N LEU A 214 2.54 14.27 16.24
CA LEU A 214 3.12 13.86 14.97
C LEU A 214 2.00 13.58 13.96
N LEU A 215 2.14 14.06 12.73
CA LEU A 215 1.32 13.64 11.59
C LEU A 215 2.05 12.52 10.87
N VAL A 216 1.42 11.35 10.83
CA VAL A 216 1.95 10.14 10.17
C VAL A 216 1.09 9.84 8.96
N PHE A 217 1.70 9.78 7.77
CA PHE A 217 1.05 9.27 6.58
C PHE A 217 1.44 7.83 6.33
N ASP A 218 0.45 6.94 6.37
CA ASP A 218 0.59 5.58 5.91
C ASP A 218 0.46 5.57 4.38
N ALA A 219 1.61 5.65 3.71
CA ALA A 219 1.72 5.59 2.26
C ALA A 219 2.04 4.18 1.75
N VAL A 220 1.78 3.15 2.54
CA VAL A 220 2.05 1.75 2.19
C VAL A 220 1.33 1.34 0.90
N GLN A 221 0.13 1.84 0.66
CA GLN A 221 -0.61 1.53 -0.56
C GLN A 221 -0.56 2.65 -1.61
N THR A 222 -0.52 3.90 -1.19
CA THR A 222 -0.49 5.06 -2.09
C THR A 222 0.90 5.39 -2.62
N GLY A 223 1.93 4.91 -1.95
CA GLY A 223 3.32 5.24 -2.24
C GLY A 223 3.90 4.59 -3.49
N MET A 224 5.13 4.98 -3.77
CA MET A 224 5.98 4.44 -4.82
C MET A 224 5.40 4.60 -6.24
N GLY A 225 4.78 5.76 -6.51
CA GLY A 225 4.25 6.11 -7.83
C GLY A 225 2.86 5.57 -8.12
N ARG A 226 2.22 4.85 -7.20
CA ARG A 226 0.90 4.24 -7.39
C ARG A 226 -0.19 5.25 -7.79
N THR A 227 -0.16 6.43 -7.22
CA THR A 227 -1.11 7.52 -7.46
C THR A 227 -0.66 8.52 -8.53
N GLY A 228 0.54 8.31 -9.10
CA GLY A 228 1.19 9.27 -9.99
C GLY A 228 2.08 10.27 -9.24
N ASP A 229 2.16 10.17 -7.92
CA ASP A 229 3.09 10.87 -7.05
C ASP A 229 3.88 9.86 -6.23
N TRP A 230 5.02 10.26 -5.60
CA TRP A 230 5.88 9.31 -4.89
C TRP A 230 5.23 8.70 -3.65
N PHE A 231 4.44 9.46 -2.91
CA PHE A 231 3.83 9.01 -1.65
C PHE A 231 2.31 9.10 -1.64
N GLY A 232 1.71 9.89 -2.57
CA GLY A 232 0.27 10.04 -2.74
C GLY A 232 -0.37 11.11 -1.86
N TYR A 233 0.42 11.93 -1.18
CA TYR A 233 -0.05 13.10 -0.42
C TYR A 233 0.43 14.44 -0.98
N GLU A 234 1.30 14.45 -1.99
CA GLU A 234 1.99 15.64 -2.53
C GLU A 234 1.01 16.67 -3.07
N TYR A 235 -0.14 16.22 -3.58
CA TYR A 235 -1.21 17.12 -4.01
C TYR A 235 -1.71 18.07 -2.91
N SER A 236 -1.49 17.71 -1.65
CA SER A 236 -1.91 18.52 -0.52
C SER A 236 -0.94 19.66 -0.19
N GLY A 237 0.26 19.66 -0.76
CA GLY A 237 1.29 20.68 -0.53
C GLY A 237 1.83 20.74 0.90
N ILE A 238 1.62 19.69 1.70
CA ILE A 238 2.11 19.61 3.08
C ILE A 238 3.18 18.53 3.25
N THR A 239 3.96 18.63 4.32
CA THR A 239 4.94 17.62 4.71
C THR A 239 4.51 16.99 6.05
N PRO A 240 4.38 15.66 6.15
CA PRO A 240 4.13 14.98 7.43
C PRO A 240 5.41 14.91 8.27
N ASP A 241 5.29 14.50 9.54
CA ASP A 241 6.43 14.21 10.39
C ASP A 241 6.99 12.81 10.13
N VAL A 242 6.13 11.87 9.72
CA VAL A 242 6.50 10.47 9.45
C VAL A 242 5.74 9.95 8.24
N ILE A 243 6.43 9.17 7.41
CA ILE A 243 5.85 8.44 6.28
C ILE A 243 6.18 6.96 6.47
N THR A 244 5.18 6.08 6.30
CA THR A 244 5.41 4.65 6.27
C THR A 244 5.20 4.10 4.86
N LEU A 245 6.11 3.22 4.45
CA LEU A 245 6.14 2.61 3.12
C LEU A 245 6.28 1.09 3.22
N ALA A 246 5.80 0.38 2.22
CA ALA A 246 6.07 -1.03 1.95
C ALA A 246 5.62 -1.38 0.53
N LYS A 247 5.06 -2.57 0.33
CA LYS A 247 4.47 -3.02 -0.95
C LYS A 247 5.38 -2.70 -2.13
N GLY A 248 5.04 -1.67 -2.90
CA GLY A 248 5.78 -1.26 -4.08
C GLY A 248 7.26 -0.91 -3.84
N LEU A 249 7.65 -0.53 -2.63
CA LEU A 249 9.02 -0.15 -2.30
C LEU A 249 10.03 -1.27 -2.65
N GLY A 250 9.67 -2.52 -2.42
CA GLY A 250 10.54 -3.67 -2.70
C GLY A 250 10.45 -4.21 -4.13
N GLY A 251 9.63 -3.60 -5.01
CA GLY A 251 9.48 -4.10 -6.38
C GLY A 251 8.96 -5.54 -6.49
N GLY A 252 8.20 -6.00 -5.51
CA GLY A 252 7.70 -7.37 -5.37
C GLY A 252 8.37 -8.18 -4.25
N LEU A 253 9.45 -7.66 -3.62
CA LEU A 253 10.11 -8.29 -2.47
C LEU A 253 9.66 -7.64 -1.16
N PRO A 254 9.72 -8.39 -0.03
CA PRO A 254 9.43 -7.84 1.30
C PRO A 254 10.39 -6.72 1.70
N LEU A 255 9.94 -5.49 1.64
CA LEU A 255 10.65 -4.30 2.09
C LEU A 255 9.65 -3.27 2.58
N GLY A 256 9.87 -2.77 3.78
CA GLY A 256 9.14 -1.66 4.38
C GLY A 256 10.09 -0.60 4.90
N ALA A 257 9.58 0.60 5.10
CA ALA A 257 10.34 1.71 5.66
C ALA A 257 9.44 2.65 6.47
N MET A 258 9.98 3.18 7.56
CA MET A 258 9.47 4.37 8.24
C MET A 258 10.46 5.50 8.00
N ILE A 259 10.02 6.59 7.41
CA ILE A 259 10.79 7.82 7.18
C ILE A 259 10.34 8.83 8.22
N ALA A 260 11.22 9.21 9.14
CA ALA A 260 10.98 10.29 10.09
C ALA A 260 11.67 11.56 9.62
N LEU A 261 10.96 12.69 9.61
CA LEU A 261 11.39 13.96 9.06
C LEU A 261 11.54 15.04 10.14
N GLY A 262 12.42 16.00 9.90
CA GLY A 262 12.66 17.11 10.81
C GLY A 262 12.91 16.62 12.24
N LYS A 263 12.22 17.21 13.23
CA LYS A 263 12.37 16.84 14.64
C LYS A 263 12.02 15.40 14.97
N ALA A 264 11.17 14.75 14.18
CA ALA A 264 10.82 13.35 14.40
C ALA A 264 12.02 12.42 14.10
N ALA A 265 12.94 12.84 13.24
CA ALA A 265 14.12 12.06 12.88
C ALA A 265 15.06 11.75 14.06
N ASP A 266 15.04 12.59 15.09
CA ASP A 266 15.94 12.46 16.25
C ASP A 266 15.29 11.79 17.46
N LEU A 267 14.06 11.29 17.34
CA LEU A 267 13.34 10.68 18.46
C LEU A 267 13.84 9.28 18.83
N PHE A 268 14.27 8.48 17.86
CA PHE A 268 14.89 7.18 18.16
C PHE A 268 16.38 7.30 18.45
N HIS A 269 16.80 6.55 19.47
CA HIS A 269 18.20 6.39 19.87
C HIS A 269 18.63 4.92 19.75
N PRO A 270 19.93 4.62 19.76
CA PRO A 270 20.43 3.24 19.74
C PRO A 270 19.77 2.36 20.80
N GLY A 271 19.25 1.20 20.39
CA GLY A 271 18.53 0.26 21.24
C GLY A 271 17.01 0.43 21.33
N ASP A 272 16.45 1.54 20.86
CA ASP A 272 15.00 1.78 20.96
C ASP A 272 14.16 0.86 20.07
N HIS A 273 14.66 0.50 18.88
CA HIS A 273 13.97 -0.38 17.95
C HIS A 273 14.96 -1.09 17.02
N GLY A 274 14.53 -2.18 16.39
CA GLY A 274 15.38 -2.96 15.50
C GLY A 274 14.61 -3.99 14.68
N SER A 275 15.29 -4.51 13.66
CA SER A 275 14.81 -5.58 12.81
C SER A 275 16.02 -6.37 12.28
N THR A 276 15.98 -7.70 12.35
CA THR A 276 17.07 -8.54 11.83
C THR A 276 17.28 -8.34 10.33
N PHE A 277 16.20 -8.35 9.55
CA PHE A 277 16.25 -8.24 8.09
C PHE A 277 16.01 -6.83 7.55
N GLY A 278 15.76 -5.84 8.40
CA GLY A 278 15.51 -4.46 7.99
C GLY A 278 16.70 -3.91 7.21
N GLY A 279 16.45 -3.40 5.99
CA GLY A 279 17.53 -2.95 5.10
C GLY A 279 18.35 -4.09 4.49
N ASN A 280 17.75 -5.27 4.29
CA ASN A 280 18.43 -6.37 3.61
C ASN A 280 19.01 -5.93 2.26
N PRO A 281 20.29 -6.24 1.96
CA PRO A 281 20.98 -5.80 0.74
C PRO A 281 20.25 -6.16 -0.56
N VAL A 282 19.61 -7.33 -0.61
CA VAL A 282 18.91 -7.81 -1.81
C VAL A 282 17.62 -7.02 -2.05
N THR A 283 16.83 -6.82 -0.98
CA THR A 283 15.55 -6.09 -1.10
C THR A 283 15.75 -4.60 -1.35
N THR A 284 16.80 -3.99 -0.76
CA THR A 284 17.16 -2.59 -1.02
C THR A 284 17.71 -2.39 -2.43
N ALA A 285 18.47 -3.35 -2.98
CA ALA A 285 18.88 -3.34 -4.39
C ALA A 285 17.66 -3.37 -5.33
N ALA A 286 16.65 -4.17 -5.02
CA ALA A 286 15.41 -4.21 -5.78
C ALA A 286 14.65 -2.87 -5.71
N GLY A 287 14.53 -2.27 -4.51
CA GLY A 287 13.91 -0.97 -4.30
C GLY A 287 14.58 0.14 -5.09
N LEU A 288 15.91 0.24 -5.03
CA LEU A 288 16.69 1.19 -5.83
C LEU A 288 16.47 0.99 -7.34
N ALA A 289 16.46 -0.26 -7.80
CA ALA A 289 16.25 -0.57 -9.21
C ALA A 289 14.83 -0.18 -9.67
N ALA A 290 13.82 -0.39 -8.82
CA ALA A 290 12.45 0.03 -9.10
C ALA A 290 12.33 1.55 -9.21
N ILE A 291 12.88 2.31 -8.26
CA ILE A 291 12.87 3.77 -8.26
C ILE A 291 13.57 4.31 -9.51
N LYS A 292 14.79 3.86 -9.79
CA LYS A 292 15.57 4.27 -10.99
C LYS A 292 14.80 4.01 -12.28
N PHE A 293 14.08 2.89 -12.38
CA PHE A 293 13.27 2.58 -13.56
C PHE A 293 12.05 3.51 -13.68
N ILE A 294 11.31 3.73 -12.57
CA ILE A 294 10.16 4.65 -12.55
C ILE A 294 10.57 6.05 -13.02
N GLU A 295 11.69 6.58 -12.51
CA GLU A 295 12.24 7.88 -12.91
C GLU A 295 12.67 7.90 -14.38
N SER A 296 13.43 6.89 -14.82
CA SER A 296 13.98 6.84 -16.19
C SER A 296 12.92 6.73 -17.29
N LYS A 297 11.71 6.33 -16.94
CA LYS A 297 10.56 6.16 -17.84
C LYS A 297 9.45 7.18 -17.61
N ASP A 298 9.66 8.14 -16.73
CA ASP A 298 8.63 9.12 -16.33
C ASP A 298 7.27 8.47 -16.04
N LEU A 299 7.32 7.37 -15.27
CA LEU A 299 6.10 6.60 -15.02
C LEU A 299 5.09 7.36 -14.17
N LEU A 300 5.51 8.33 -13.37
CA LEU A 300 4.58 9.12 -12.55
C LEU A 300 3.57 9.87 -13.42
N ALA A 301 4.05 10.59 -14.44
CA ALA A 301 3.19 11.28 -15.40
C ALA A 301 2.31 10.29 -16.18
N THR A 302 2.89 9.18 -16.64
CA THR A 302 2.17 8.12 -17.35
C THR A 302 1.04 7.53 -16.49
N VAL A 303 1.26 7.32 -15.19
CA VAL A 303 0.27 6.79 -14.23
C VAL A 303 -0.90 7.74 -14.08
N LYS A 304 -0.67 9.05 -14.00
CA LYS A 304 -1.75 10.07 -13.93
C LYS A 304 -2.65 9.99 -15.17
N VAL A 305 -2.05 10.04 -16.36
CA VAL A 305 -2.80 9.99 -17.63
C VAL A 305 -3.62 8.70 -17.76
N LYS A 306 -3.01 7.56 -17.47
CA LYS A 306 -3.71 6.26 -17.53
C LYS A 306 -4.81 6.12 -16.47
N GLY A 307 -4.58 6.68 -15.29
CA GLY A 307 -5.57 6.71 -14.23
C GLY A 307 -6.80 7.53 -14.60
N GLU A 308 -6.60 8.73 -15.15
CA GLU A 308 -7.67 9.59 -15.64
C GLU A 308 -8.47 8.92 -16.75
N PHE A 309 -7.80 8.31 -17.73
CA PHE A 309 -8.44 7.54 -18.80
C PHE A 309 -9.30 6.39 -18.24
N LEU A 310 -8.74 5.58 -17.31
CA LEU A 310 -9.48 4.50 -16.67
C LEU A 310 -10.71 5.02 -15.91
N MET A 311 -10.58 6.10 -15.16
CA MET A 311 -11.69 6.68 -14.41
C MET A 311 -12.82 7.13 -15.33
N GLN A 312 -12.49 7.81 -16.43
CA GLN A 312 -13.47 8.29 -17.41
C GLN A 312 -14.21 7.14 -18.09
N GLU A 313 -13.47 6.16 -18.62
CA GLU A 313 -14.05 5.04 -19.37
C GLU A 313 -14.88 4.09 -18.49
N LEU A 314 -14.42 3.83 -17.26
CA LEU A 314 -15.14 2.97 -16.33
C LEU A 314 -16.42 3.61 -15.80
N ALA A 315 -16.42 4.93 -15.59
CA ALA A 315 -17.61 5.66 -15.14
C ALA A 315 -18.77 5.63 -16.18
N LEU A 316 -18.47 5.38 -17.46
CA LEU A 316 -19.46 5.27 -18.52
C LEU A 316 -20.09 3.87 -18.63
N ILE A 317 -19.65 2.90 -17.83
CA ILE A 317 -20.17 1.54 -17.91
C ILE A 317 -21.47 1.43 -17.10
N PRO A 318 -22.58 0.96 -17.69
CA PRO A 318 -23.79 0.67 -16.95
C PRO A 318 -23.55 -0.29 -15.78
N GLY A 319 -24.11 0.00 -14.62
CA GLY A 319 -23.85 -0.75 -13.38
C GLY A 319 -22.70 -0.18 -12.52
N VAL A 320 -21.91 0.76 -13.03
CA VAL A 320 -20.96 1.54 -12.25
C VAL A 320 -21.66 2.80 -11.71
N LYS A 321 -21.58 2.99 -10.40
CA LYS A 321 -22.15 4.16 -9.71
C LYS A 321 -21.15 5.31 -9.65
N GLU A 322 -19.88 5.00 -9.38
CA GLU A 322 -18.80 5.97 -9.20
C GLU A 322 -17.44 5.29 -9.43
N VAL A 323 -16.48 6.02 -9.95
CA VAL A 323 -15.05 5.61 -9.93
C VAL A 323 -14.26 6.67 -9.19
N ARG A 324 -13.50 6.27 -8.18
CA ARG A 324 -12.73 7.17 -7.32
C ARG A 324 -11.31 6.67 -7.11
N GLY A 325 -10.40 7.56 -6.74
CA GLY A 325 -9.00 7.23 -6.49
C GLY A 325 -8.06 8.22 -7.15
N ALA A 326 -6.81 7.80 -7.37
CA ALA A 326 -5.79 8.58 -8.06
C ALA A 326 -4.80 7.63 -8.78
N GLY A 327 -4.34 8.04 -9.95
CA GLY A 327 -3.45 7.26 -10.77
C GLY A 327 -3.99 5.84 -11.00
N LEU A 328 -3.19 4.83 -10.68
CA LEU A 328 -3.57 3.42 -10.82
C LEU A 328 -3.99 2.76 -9.50
N LEU A 329 -4.55 3.51 -8.56
CA LEU A 329 -5.26 3.03 -7.39
C LEU A 329 -6.71 3.48 -7.49
N LEU A 330 -7.58 2.64 -8.03
CA LEU A 330 -8.97 3.00 -8.30
C LEU A 330 -9.95 2.05 -7.61
N GLY A 331 -11.00 2.64 -7.07
CA GLY A 331 -12.19 1.96 -6.55
C GLY A 331 -13.35 2.19 -7.49
N ILE A 332 -13.93 1.12 -7.98
CA ILE A 332 -15.09 1.13 -8.88
C ILE A 332 -16.29 0.73 -8.02
N GLU A 333 -17.10 1.71 -7.65
CA GLU A 333 -18.32 1.48 -6.87
C GLU A 333 -19.42 0.97 -7.79
N LEU A 334 -20.01 -0.16 -7.46
CA LEU A 334 -21.10 -0.76 -8.20
C LEU A 334 -22.45 -0.24 -7.69
N VAL A 335 -23.46 -0.20 -8.56
CA VAL A 335 -24.85 0.08 -8.18
C VAL A 335 -25.38 -1.06 -7.29
N SER A 336 -25.05 -2.31 -7.64
CA SER A 336 -25.35 -3.50 -6.85
C SER A 336 -24.35 -3.68 -5.69
N ARG A 337 -24.68 -4.59 -4.76
CA ARG A 337 -23.77 -4.98 -3.65
C ARG A 337 -23.13 -6.35 -3.92
N ASP A 338 -22.77 -6.64 -5.15
CA ASP A 338 -22.34 -7.96 -5.62
C ASP A 338 -20.87 -7.95 -6.08
N ALA A 339 -20.01 -7.14 -5.44
CA ALA A 339 -18.60 -7.01 -5.83
C ALA A 339 -17.85 -8.36 -5.82
N ASP A 340 -18.15 -9.24 -4.88
CA ASP A 340 -17.55 -10.59 -4.85
C ASP A 340 -17.97 -11.43 -6.07
N LEU A 341 -19.23 -11.36 -6.48
CA LEU A 341 -19.74 -12.07 -7.67
C LEU A 341 -19.07 -11.52 -8.94
N VAL A 342 -19.01 -10.19 -9.07
CA VAL A 342 -18.32 -9.51 -10.20
C VAL A 342 -16.84 -9.87 -10.23
N ALA A 343 -16.15 -9.88 -9.09
CA ALA A 343 -14.74 -10.27 -9.03
C ALA A 343 -14.51 -11.72 -9.47
N ARG A 344 -15.40 -12.65 -9.09
CA ARG A 344 -15.36 -14.04 -9.54
C ARG A 344 -15.61 -14.17 -11.04
N ALA A 345 -16.60 -13.48 -11.55
CA ALA A 345 -16.90 -13.49 -12.99
C ALA A 345 -15.73 -12.89 -13.80
N LEU A 346 -15.05 -11.85 -13.29
CA LEU A 346 -13.83 -11.32 -13.90
C LEU A 346 -12.69 -12.36 -13.89
N GLU A 347 -12.47 -13.09 -12.78
CA GLU A 347 -11.48 -14.18 -12.69
C GLU A 347 -11.78 -15.25 -13.75
N GLU A 348 -13.05 -15.64 -13.91
CA GLU A 348 -13.48 -16.60 -14.94
C GLU A 348 -13.24 -16.09 -16.37
N ASN A 349 -13.31 -14.78 -16.58
CA ASN A 349 -12.99 -14.11 -17.85
C ASN A 349 -11.50 -13.67 -17.97
N GLY A 350 -10.62 -14.16 -17.09
CA GLY A 350 -9.17 -13.95 -17.19
C GLY A 350 -8.68 -12.59 -16.69
N VAL A 351 -9.34 -12.02 -15.68
CA VAL A 351 -8.92 -10.77 -15.04
C VAL A 351 -8.95 -10.95 -13.52
N LEU A 352 -7.85 -10.61 -12.84
CA LEU A 352 -7.75 -10.61 -11.38
C LEU A 352 -7.95 -9.21 -10.82
N VAL A 353 -8.92 -9.05 -9.95
CA VAL A 353 -9.24 -7.83 -9.20
C VAL A 353 -9.53 -8.17 -7.74
N ASN A 354 -9.89 -7.19 -6.94
CA ASN A 354 -10.29 -7.40 -5.54
C ASN A 354 -11.62 -6.72 -5.23
N ALA A 355 -12.57 -7.47 -4.67
CA ALA A 355 -13.73 -6.91 -3.99
C ALA A 355 -13.26 -6.33 -2.64
N ALA A 356 -13.04 -5.02 -2.58
CA ALA A 356 -12.56 -4.35 -1.38
C ALA A 356 -13.67 -4.17 -0.34
N THR A 357 -14.90 -3.98 -0.80
CA THR A 357 -16.12 -3.92 0.00
C THR A 357 -17.22 -4.71 -0.71
N ALA A 358 -18.41 -4.81 -0.12
CA ALA A 358 -19.55 -5.47 -0.73
C ALA A 358 -19.97 -4.88 -2.09
N SER A 359 -19.63 -3.60 -2.35
CA SER A 359 -20.02 -2.87 -3.57
C SER A 359 -18.85 -2.29 -4.34
N THR A 360 -17.60 -2.41 -3.87
CA THR A 360 -16.45 -1.78 -4.54
C THR A 360 -15.48 -2.80 -5.08
N ILE A 361 -15.22 -2.77 -6.38
CA ILE A 361 -14.08 -3.43 -7.02
C ILE A 361 -12.88 -2.49 -6.95
N ARG A 362 -11.76 -2.95 -6.36
CA ARG A 362 -10.48 -2.23 -6.37
C ARG A 362 -9.58 -2.79 -7.45
N ILE A 363 -8.96 -1.88 -8.21
CA ILE A 363 -7.89 -2.21 -9.15
C ILE A 363 -6.60 -1.46 -8.78
N ALA A 364 -5.47 -2.14 -8.99
CA ALA A 364 -4.13 -1.61 -8.75
C ALA A 364 -3.10 -2.32 -9.65
N PRO A 365 -3.23 -2.23 -10.99
CA PRO A 365 -2.32 -2.91 -11.92
C PRO A 365 -0.90 -2.35 -11.81
N ALA A 366 0.08 -3.05 -12.39
CA ALA A 366 1.44 -2.53 -12.46
C ALA A 366 1.50 -1.20 -13.23
N LEU A 367 2.43 -0.31 -12.85
CA LEU A 367 2.59 1.04 -13.46
C LEU A 367 2.91 0.97 -14.95
N ILE A 368 3.48 -0.18 -15.38
CA ILE A 368 3.83 -0.46 -16.79
C ILE A 368 2.67 -1.01 -17.63
N VAL A 369 1.44 -1.07 -17.09
CA VAL A 369 0.26 -1.53 -17.83
C VAL A 369 0.14 -0.77 -19.16
N THR A 370 -0.07 -1.47 -20.26
CA THR A 370 -0.19 -0.85 -21.60
C THR A 370 -1.63 -0.42 -21.90
N ASP A 371 -1.80 0.52 -22.82
CA ASP A 371 -3.13 0.98 -23.24
C ASP A 371 -3.98 -0.15 -23.85
N ALA A 372 -3.34 -1.08 -24.58
CA ALA A 372 -4.03 -2.27 -25.08
C ALA A 372 -4.56 -3.17 -23.96
N GLN A 373 -3.79 -3.33 -22.87
CA GLN A 373 -4.20 -4.10 -21.71
C GLN A 373 -5.32 -3.40 -20.92
N ILE A 374 -5.25 -2.07 -20.81
CA ILE A 374 -6.31 -1.25 -20.20
C ILE A 374 -7.61 -1.39 -21.01
N LYS A 375 -7.57 -1.20 -22.33
CA LYS A 375 -8.74 -1.36 -23.20
C LYS A 375 -9.33 -2.77 -23.12
N LYS A 376 -8.48 -3.80 -23.07
CA LYS A 376 -8.91 -5.18 -22.89
C LYS A 376 -9.62 -5.38 -21.54
N PHE A 377 -9.07 -4.83 -20.46
CA PHE A 377 -9.71 -4.86 -19.14
C PHE A 377 -11.09 -4.20 -19.17
N ILE A 378 -11.21 -2.98 -19.70
CA ILE A 378 -12.48 -2.24 -19.80
C ILE A 378 -13.53 -3.05 -20.58
N SER A 379 -13.12 -3.66 -21.70
CA SER A 379 -14.02 -4.50 -22.52
C SER A 379 -14.54 -5.70 -21.74
N ILE A 380 -13.66 -6.42 -21.03
CA ILE A 380 -14.05 -7.58 -20.21
C ILE A 380 -14.93 -7.13 -19.03
N PHE A 381 -14.57 -6.05 -18.35
CA PHE A 381 -15.32 -5.51 -17.22
C PHE A 381 -16.75 -5.13 -17.62
N ARG A 382 -16.91 -4.43 -18.77
CA ARG A 382 -18.21 -4.06 -19.33
C ARG A 382 -19.07 -5.30 -19.64
N LYS A 383 -18.48 -6.30 -20.29
CA LYS A 383 -19.17 -7.56 -20.59
C LYS A 383 -19.65 -8.24 -19.31
N VAL A 384 -18.78 -8.41 -18.34
CA VAL A 384 -19.11 -9.08 -17.07
C VAL A 384 -20.25 -8.35 -16.33
N LEU A 385 -20.25 -7.00 -16.30
CA LEU A 385 -21.35 -6.27 -15.65
C LEU A 385 -22.69 -6.43 -16.39
N ILE A 386 -22.68 -6.60 -17.71
CA ILE A 386 -23.91 -6.89 -18.47
C ILE A 386 -24.41 -8.31 -18.16
N ASP A 387 -23.50 -9.28 -18.08
CA ASP A 387 -23.83 -10.70 -17.87
C ASP A 387 -24.27 -11.02 -16.42
N VAL A 388 -23.86 -10.20 -15.43
CA VAL A 388 -24.15 -10.40 -14.00
C VAL A 388 -25.40 -9.63 -13.56
N ASN A 389 -25.76 -8.52 -14.22
CA ASN A 389 -26.99 -7.74 -13.97
C ASN A 389 -28.15 -8.27 -14.80
#